data_2a1d5b38995c44121c771d8376f8b347
#
_entry.id   2a1d5b38995c44121c771d8376f8b347
#
_cell.length_a   1.000
_cell.length_b   1.000
_cell.length_c   1.000
_cell.angle_alpha   90.00
_cell.angle_beta   90.00
_cell.angle_gamma   90.00
#
_symmetry.space_group_name_H-M   'P 1'
#
loop_
_entity.id
_entity.type
_entity.pdbx_description
1 polymer ?
#
loop_
_entity_poly.entity_id
_entity_poly.type
_entity_poly.pdbx_seq_one_letter_code
_entity_poly.pdbx_strand_id
1 'polypeptide(L)'
;MLERYYIEKEKQEKLLSRKNVKSDFYNGIYDRYEYPVLTREHIPLTWRYDLNPKTNPYFMERLGINAVMNSGAIELNGKYYLVARIEGNDRKSFFGVAESDNGVDGFRFWDYPILLDDTCPEETNVYDMRLTKHEDGYIYGVFCSESKDTSVNDLSAAVAAAGIVRTKDLKHWERLENLKTLRSPQQRNVVLHPEFVDGKYAFYTRPMDDFIETGSGGGIGFGLCDDITHAVIDEERMTSLRKYHTITEAKNGAGATPIKTDRGWIHIAHGVRNTAAGLRYVIYAFATDLKDPAKVIAEPSGLLIGPRGEERVGDVSNVVFTNGAIANEKGQLFIYYASSDTRMHVATTTIDKLVDYVFNTPSDPGRSVECVAQRCELIRRNEEFLKQEAR
;
A
#
# COMPACT_ATOMS: atom_id res chain seq x y z
N MET A 1 -26.97 13.70 25.66
CA MET A 1 -25.78 12.92 25.34
C MET A 1 -26.17 11.63 24.61
N LEU A 2 -26.94 10.71 25.23
CA LEU A 2 -27.34 9.44 24.59
C LEU A 2 -28.14 9.62 23.29
N GLU A 3 -29.03 10.59 23.22
CA GLU A 3 -29.72 10.91 21.99
C GLU A 3 -28.76 11.25 20.85
N ARG A 4 -27.72 12.05 21.11
CA ARG A 4 -26.68 12.37 20.13
C ARG A 4 -25.90 11.15 19.70
N TYR A 5 -25.55 10.24 20.64
CA TYR A 5 -24.90 8.97 20.34
C TYR A 5 -25.73 8.13 19.35
N TYR A 6 -27.04 7.97 19.59
CA TYR A 6 -27.90 7.19 18.70
C TYR A 6 -28.03 7.82 17.31
N ILE A 7 -28.06 9.16 17.22
CA ILE A 7 -28.04 9.87 15.92
C ILE A 7 -26.75 9.55 15.16
N GLU A 8 -25.58 9.66 15.80
CA GLU A 8 -24.31 9.37 15.13
C GLU A 8 -24.17 7.89 14.80
N LYS A 9 -24.66 6.98 15.64
CA LYS A 9 -24.72 5.56 15.36
C LYS A 9 -25.58 5.22 14.13
N GLU A 10 -26.74 5.84 13.99
CA GLU A 10 -27.59 5.66 12.81
C GLU A 10 -26.91 6.17 11.53
N LYS A 11 -26.23 7.32 11.58
CA LYS A 11 -25.42 7.82 10.46
C LYS A 11 -24.30 6.85 10.07
N GLN A 12 -23.60 6.32 11.06
CA GLN A 12 -22.54 5.35 10.82
C GLN A 12 -23.11 4.07 10.21
N GLU A 13 -24.23 3.52 10.68
CA GLU A 13 -24.85 2.34 10.09
C GLU A 13 -25.29 2.56 8.64
N LYS A 14 -25.79 3.74 8.28
CA LYS A 14 -26.08 4.12 6.90
C LYS A 14 -24.83 4.14 6.03
N LEU A 15 -23.70 4.63 6.56
CA LEU A 15 -22.41 4.61 5.87
C LEU A 15 -21.91 3.17 5.68
N LEU A 16 -21.89 2.37 6.74
CA LEU A 16 -21.40 0.99 6.74
C LEU A 16 -22.21 0.04 5.87
N SER A 17 -23.50 0.33 5.65
CA SER A 17 -24.41 -0.47 4.80
C SER A 17 -24.50 0.05 3.36
N ARG A 18 -23.86 1.18 3.04
CA ARG A 18 -23.92 1.78 1.71
C ARG A 18 -23.25 0.88 0.68
N LYS A 19 -23.98 0.53 -0.38
CA LYS A 19 -23.41 -0.22 -1.50
C LYS A 19 -22.51 0.67 -2.35
N ASN A 20 -21.36 0.15 -2.73
CA ASN A 20 -20.46 0.83 -3.63
C ASN A 20 -20.76 0.44 -5.08
N VAL A 21 -20.72 1.40 -5.96
CA VAL A 21 -21.00 1.20 -7.39
C VAL A 21 -19.78 1.63 -8.21
N LYS A 22 -19.60 0.98 -9.34
CA LYS A 22 -18.53 1.38 -10.28
C LYS A 22 -18.82 2.78 -10.79
N SER A 23 -17.79 3.62 -10.82
CA SER A 23 -17.86 4.93 -11.43
C SER A 23 -17.89 4.84 -12.97
N ASP A 24 -18.12 5.96 -13.63
CA ASP A 24 -18.08 6.08 -15.09
C ASP A 24 -16.64 6.03 -15.69
N PHE A 25 -15.62 5.92 -14.81
CA PHE A 25 -14.23 5.82 -15.24
C PHE A 25 -13.97 4.53 -16.02
N TYR A 26 -13.40 4.66 -17.19
CA TYR A 26 -13.00 3.54 -18.01
C TYR A 26 -11.64 3.79 -18.68
N ASN A 27 -10.72 2.83 -18.56
CA ASN A 27 -9.45 2.82 -19.28
C ASN A 27 -9.10 1.43 -19.87
N GLY A 28 -10.01 0.47 -19.77
CA GLY A 28 -9.81 -0.92 -20.20
C GLY A 28 -9.00 -1.78 -19.22
N ILE A 29 -8.28 -1.18 -18.27
CA ILE A 29 -7.36 -1.90 -17.39
C ILE A 29 -8.04 -2.25 -16.06
N TYR A 30 -8.69 -1.29 -15.41
CA TYR A 30 -9.34 -1.46 -14.11
C TYR A 30 -10.58 -0.58 -13.99
N ASP A 31 -11.49 -0.99 -13.09
CA ASP A 31 -12.66 -0.22 -12.68
C ASP A 31 -12.37 0.58 -11.40
N ARG A 32 -12.96 1.76 -11.27
CA ARG A 32 -13.01 2.56 -10.03
C ARG A 32 -14.41 2.54 -9.44
N TYR A 33 -14.51 2.92 -8.19
CA TYR A 33 -15.78 3.00 -7.46
C TYR A 33 -16.06 4.43 -6.98
N GLU A 34 -17.36 4.74 -6.80
CA GLU A 34 -17.81 6.08 -6.41
C GLU A 34 -17.40 6.47 -5.00
N TYR A 35 -17.38 5.50 -4.08
CA TYR A 35 -17.15 5.78 -2.67
C TYR A 35 -15.84 5.16 -2.16
N PRO A 36 -15.16 5.84 -1.22
CA PRO A 36 -14.08 5.20 -0.49
C PRO A 36 -14.61 4.01 0.32
N VAL A 37 -13.78 2.98 0.46
CA VAL A 37 -14.11 1.77 1.23
C VAL A 37 -13.91 1.96 2.73
N LEU A 38 -12.95 2.81 3.13
CA LEU A 38 -12.72 3.20 4.52
C LEU A 38 -12.43 4.71 4.61
N THR A 39 -13.00 5.33 5.62
CA THR A 39 -12.74 6.71 6.05
C THR A 39 -12.71 6.75 7.58
N ARG A 40 -12.37 7.89 8.18
CA ARG A 40 -12.42 8.07 9.63
C ARG A 40 -13.82 7.81 10.23
N GLU A 41 -14.87 8.00 9.46
CA GLU A 41 -16.26 7.79 9.89
C GLU A 41 -16.63 6.31 10.02
N HIS A 42 -15.83 5.39 9.43
CA HIS A 42 -15.98 3.93 9.62
C HIS A 42 -15.46 3.44 10.99
N ILE A 43 -14.61 4.24 11.66
CA ILE A 43 -14.07 3.89 12.97
C ILE A 43 -15.19 3.85 14.01
N PRO A 44 -15.30 2.76 14.82
CA PRO A 44 -16.34 2.63 15.83
C PRO A 44 -16.42 3.86 16.74
N LEU A 45 -17.63 4.31 17.04
CA LEU A 45 -17.83 5.45 17.94
C LEU A 45 -17.22 5.21 19.33
N THR A 46 -17.23 3.96 19.78
CA THR A 46 -16.64 3.53 21.06
C THR A 46 -15.12 3.70 21.13
N TRP A 47 -14.43 3.86 20.01
CA TRP A 47 -13.00 4.14 19.99
C TRP A 47 -12.69 5.64 20.11
N ARG A 48 -13.68 6.48 19.90
CA ARG A 48 -13.54 7.94 19.75
C ARG A 48 -14.20 8.72 20.86
N TYR A 49 -15.35 8.24 21.35
CA TYR A 49 -16.20 8.94 22.31
C TYR A 49 -16.25 8.22 23.65
N ASP A 50 -16.03 8.96 24.73
CA ASP A 50 -16.41 8.51 26.05
C ASP A 50 -17.95 8.60 26.20
N LEU A 51 -18.60 7.46 26.37
CA LEU A 51 -20.05 7.33 26.44
C LEU A 51 -20.60 7.58 27.86
N ASN A 52 -19.77 7.88 28.84
CA ASN A 52 -20.21 8.17 30.20
C ASN A 52 -20.62 9.65 30.34
N PRO A 53 -21.91 9.95 30.62
CA PRO A 53 -22.38 11.32 30.74
C PRO A 53 -21.77 12.12 31.90
N LYS A 54 -21.17 11.45 32.88
CA LYS A 54 -20.49 12.13 33.99
C LYS A 54 -19.13 12.68 33.60
N THR A 55 -18.41 12.00 32.70
CA THR A 55 -17.09 12.39 32.22
C THR A 55 -17.14 13.09 30.86
N ASN A 56 -18.22 12.89 30.08
CA ASN A 56 -18.41 13.51 28.77
C ASN A 56 -19.86 14.06 28.57
N PRO A 57 -20.31 15.04 29.32
CA PRO A 57 -21.70 15.53 29.28
C PRO A 57 -22.08 16.13 27.93
N TYR A 58 -21.13 16.63 27.16
CA TYR A 58 -21.33 17.27 25.86
C TYR A 58 -21.15 16.34 24.66
N PHE A 59 -20.88 15.05 24.90
CA PHE A 59 -20.60 14.07 23.86
C PHE A 59 -19.47 14.52 22.90
N MET A 60 -18.34 14.97 23.47
CA MET A 60 -17.16 15.35 22.71
C MET A 60 -16.40 14.10 22.27
N GLU A 61 -15.80 14.16 21.08
CA GLU A 61 -14.83 13.16 20.59
C GLU A 61 -13.53 13.34 21.39
N ARG A 62 -13.29 12.44 22.35
CA ARG A 62 -12.15 12.56 23.28
C ARG A 62 -10.85 12.04 22.70
N LEU A 63 -10.93 10.98 21.87
CA LEU A 63 -9.83 10.41 21.14
C LEU A 63 -10.11 10.54 19.64
N GLY A 64 -9.81 11.72 19.10
CA GLY A 64 -10.10 12.06 17.72
C GLY A 64 -9.29 11.24 16.73
N ILE A 65 -9.92 10.84 15.65
CA ILE A 65 -9.27 10.18 14.51
C ILE A 65 -9.14 11.22 13.38
N ASN A 66 -7.92 11.36 12.86
CA ASN A 66 -7.63 12.21 11.72
C ASN A 66 -7.95 11.48 10.41
N ALA A 67 -7.37 10.30 10.20
CA ALA A 67 -7.43 9.60 8.92
C ALA A 67 -7.41 8.09 9.06
N VAL A 68 -7.87 7.39 8.00
CA VAL A 68 -7.73 5.95 7.78
C VAL A 68 -7.12 5.73 6.41
N MET A 69 -5.94 5.11 6.35
CA MET A 69 -5.18 5.01 5.11
C MET A 69 -4.29 3.76 5.07
N ASN A 70 -3.61 3.53 3.96
CA ASN A 70 -2.47 2.63 3.78
C ASN A 70 -2.67 1.24 4.42
N SER A 71 -3.67 0.51 3.94
CA SER A 71 -4.07 -0.78 4.49
C SER A 71 -3.36 -1.95 3.80
N GLY A 72 -2.79 -2.86 4.59
CA GLY A 72 -2.54 -4.22 4.13
C GLY A 72 -3.86 -4.94 3.85
N ALA A 73 -3.88 -5.87 2.92
CA ALA A 73 -5.09 -6.55 2.50
C ALA A 73 -4.87 -8.06 2.34
N ILE A 74 -5.86 -8.86 2.72
CA ILE A 74 -5.81 -10.32 2.60
C ILE A 74 -7.23 -10.90 2.48
N GLU A 75 -7.37 -12.00 1.75
CA GLU A 75 -8.57 -12.83 1.73
C GLU A 75 -8.37 -14.06 2.61
N LEU A 76 -9.29 -14.30 3.53
CA LEU A 76 -9.33 -15.48 4.37
C LEU A 76 -10.77 -16.02 4.44
N ASN A 77 -10.93 -17.30 4.13
CA ASN A 77 -12.22 -18.00 4.22
C ASN A 77 -13.36 -17.30 3.47
N GLY A 78 -13.05 -16.73 2.31
CA GLY A 78 -14.01 -16.04 1.45
C GLY A 78 -14.42 -14.64 1.92
N LYS A 79 -13.75 -14.09 2.92
CA LYS A 79 -13.91 -12.71 3.38
C LYS A 79 -12.68 -11.87 3.08
N TYR A 80 -12.88 -10.59 2.90
CA TYR A 80 -11.84 -9.61 2.59
C TYR A 80 -11.50 -8.80 3.84
N TYR A 81 -10.21 -8.76 4.19
CA TYR A 81 -9.73 -8.06 5.38
C TYR A 81 -8.74 -6.98 5.00
N LEU A 82 -8.91 -5.83 5.63
CA LEU A 82 -7.98 -4.71 5.56
C LEU A 82 -7.41 -4.47 6.96
N VAL A 83 -6.09 -4.52 7.08
CA VAL A 83 -5.38 -4.02 8.27
C VAL A 83 -4.99 -2.59 8.00
N ALA A 84 -5.84 -1.67 8.42
CA ALA A 84 -5.72 -0.26 8.10
C ALA A 84 -4.84 0.48 9.09
N ARG A 85 -4.02 1.41 8.59
CA ARG A 85 -3.42 2.47 9.41
C ARG A 85 -4.51 3.45 9.82
N ILE A 86 -4.64 3.66 11.11
CA ILE A 86 -5.54 4.64 11.72
C ILE A 86 -4.65 5.67 12.40
N GLU A 87 -4.79 6.93 12.00
CA GLU A 87 -4.03 8.03 12.59
C GLU A 87 -4.92 8.87 13.49
N GLY A 88 -4.50 9.06 14.74
CA GLY A 88 -5.15 9.95 15.69
C GLY A 88 -4.83 11.42 15.42
N ASN A 89 -5.63 12.32 16.00
CA ASN A 89 -5.34 13.76 15.97
C ASN A 89 -4.02 14.15 16.65
N ASP A 90 -3.44 13.22 17.43
CA ASP A 90 -2.14 13.33 18.09
C ASP A 90 -0.96 12.87 17.19
N ARG A 91 -1.22 12.54 15.92
CA ARG A 91 -0.25 12.00 14.95
C ARG A 91 0.30 10.61 15.28
N LYS A 92 -0.26 9.91 16.27
CA LYS A 92 0.09 8.52 16.51
C LYS A 92 -0.76 7.63 15.61
N SER A 93 -0.12 6.64 15.00
CA SER A 93 -0.80 5.64 14.20
C SER A 93 -0.86 4.30 14.94
N PHE A 94 -1.90 3.55 14.64
CA PHE A 94 -2.11 2.18 15.10
C PHE A 94 -2.86 1.41 14.02
N PHE A 95 -3.05 0.11 14.22
CA PHE A 95 -3.70 -0.75 13.24
C PHE A 95 -5.07 -1.25 13.71
N GLY A 96 -6.02 -1.29 12.79
CA GLY A 96 -7.33 -1.90 13.00
C GLY A 96 -7.67 -2.84 11.85
N VAL A 97 -8.38 -3.94 12.19
CA VAL A 97 -8.86 -4.90 11.21
C VAL A 97 -10.28 -4.54 10.81
N ALA A 98 -10.51 -4.33 9.52
CA ALA A 98 -11.84 -4.18 8.94
C ALA A 98 -12.13 -5.36 8.00
N GLU A 99 -13.36 -5.91 8.06
CA GLU A 99 -13.78 -7.04 7.20
C GLU A 99 -14.95 -6.68 6.29
N SER A 100 -15.01 -7.31 5.12
CA SER A 100 -16.07 -7.20 4.13
C SER A 100 -16.35 -8.56 3.49
N ASP A 101 -17.61 -8.81 3.10
CA ASP A 101 -17.99 -10.04 2.39
C ASP A 101 -17.68 -10.01 0.88
N ASN A 102 -17.45 -8.81 0.30
CA ASN A 102 -17.28 -8.67 -1.16
C ASN A 102 -16.04 -7.87 -1.58
N GLY A 103 -15.33 -7.25 -0.64
CA GLY A 103 -14.11 -6.49 -0.89
C GLY A 103 -14.27 -5.10 -1.51
N VAL A 104 -15.50 -4.65 -1.79
CA VAL A 104 -15.76 -3.32 -2.40
C VAL A 104 -16.66 -2.42 -1.55
N ASP A 105 -17.44 -3.01 -0.65
CA ASP A 105 -18.28 -2.26 0.30
C ASP A 105 -18.50 -3.05 1.60
N GLY A 106 -19.25 -2.46 2.54
CA GLY A 106 -19.64 -3.11 3.77
C GLY A 106 -18.49 -3.39 4.73
N PHE A 107 -17.36 -2.72 4.60
CA PHE A 107 -16.25 -2.88 5.53
C PHE A 107 -16.63 -2.41 6.93
N ARG A 108 -16.40 -3.28 7.93
CA ARG A 108 -16.64 -2.99 9.35
C ARG A 108 -15.40 -3.32 10.16
N PHE A 109 -14.95 -2.36 10.97
CA PHE A 109 -13.88 -2.62 11.93
C PHE A 109 -14.34 -3.58 13.02
N TRP A 110 -13.42 -4.42 13.47
CA TRP A 110 -13.61 -5.23 14.67
C TRP A 110 -13.73 -4.36 15.93
N ASP A 111 -14.10 -4.96 17.05
CA ASP A 111 -14.39 -4.21 18.28
C ASP A 111 -13.16 -3.51 18.89
N TYR A 112 -11.96 -4.06 18.66
CA TYR A 112 -10.70 -3.56 19.21
C TYR A 112 -9.65 -3.38 18.13
N PRO A 113 -8.77 -2.36 18.27
CA PRO A 113 -7.57 -2.26 17.44
C PRO A 113 -6.59 -3.40 17.77
N ILE A 114 -5.58 -3.56 16.90
CA ILE A 114 -4.50 -4.51 17.12
C ILE A 114 -3.59 -3.97 18.23
N LEU A 115 -3.39 -4.77 19.28
CA LEU A 115 -2.36 -4.51 20.27
C LEU A 115 -1.07 -5.19 19.82
N LEU A 116 0.00 -4.41 19.70
CA LEU A 116 1.35 -4.88 19.40
C LEU A 116 2.23 -4.70 20.64
N ASP A 117 3.01 -5.71 20.94
CA ASP A 117 4.06 -5.59 21.95
C ASP A 117 5.22 -4.75 21.38
N ASP A 118 5.77 -3.85 22.17
CA ASP A 118 6.93 -3.07 21.80
C ASP A 118 8.18 -3.95 21.76
N THR A 119 8.93 -3.86 20.68
CA THR A 119 10.24 -4.52 20.61
C THR A 119 11.38 -3.59 20.96
N CYS A 120 11.14 -2.27 20.97
CA CYS A 120 12.08 -1.27 21.44
C CYS A 120 11.33 -0.16 22.20
N PRO A 121 11.84 0.29 23.36
CA PRO A 121 11.20 1.35 24.15
C PRO A 121 11.13 2.70 23.45
N GLU A 122 11.97 2.92 22.45
CA GLU A 122 12.07 4.17 21.69
C GLU A 122 11.07 4.24 20.55
N GLU A 123 10.33 3.15 20.22
CA GLU A 123 9.34 3.13 19.14
C GLU A 123 8.24 4.18 19.40
N THR A 124 8.21 5.19 18.55
CA THR A 124 7.32 6.34 18.68
C THR A 124 6.04 6.16 17.87
N ASN A 125 6.13 5.49 16.72
CA ASN A 125 5.02 5.35 15.80
C ASN A 125 5.15 4.09 14.94
N VAL A 126 4.00 3.50 14.55
CA VAL A 126 3.92 2.34 13.65
C VAL A 126 2.92 2.63 12.54
N TYR A 127 3.26 2.30 11.28
CA TYR A 127 2.36 2.59 10.17
C TYR A 127 2.65 1.76 8.91
N ASP A 128 1.69 1.74 8.00
CA ASP A 128 1.80 1.22 6.64
C ASP A 128 2.11 -0.29 6.56
N MET A 129 1.31 -1.11 7.25
CA MET A 129 1.45 -2.57 7.25
C MET A 129 1.11 -3.17 5.87
N ARG A 130 1.96 -4.10 5.41
CA ARG A 130 1.73 -5.00 4.28
C ARG A 130 1.50 -6.41 4.81
N LEU A 131 0.48 -7.09 4.30
CA LEU A 131 0.17 -8.45 4.69
C LEU A 131 0.64 -9.43 3.63
N THR A 132 1.39 -10.45 4.04
CA THR A 132 1.84 -11.53 3.19
C THR A 132 1.43 -12.88 3.78
N LYS A 133 0.61 -13.63 3.05
CA LYS A 133 0.40 -15.05 3.34
C LYS A 133 1.60 -15.80 2.79
N HIS A 134 2.44 -16.30 3.69
CA HIS A 134 3.68 -16.96 3.33
C HIS A 134 3.50 -18.49 3.26
N GLU A 135 4.30 -19.17 2.45
CA GLU A 135 4.18 -20.62 2.25
C GLU A 135 4.52 -21.45 3.49
N ASP A 136 5.15 -20.88 4.52
CA ASP A 136 5.35 -21.52 5.83
C ASP A 136 4.07 -21.62 6.68
N GLY A 137 2.95 -21.09 6.17
CA GLY A 137 1.64 -21.15 6.80
C GLY A 137 1.32 -20.01 7.77
N TYR A 138 2.21 -19.01 7.90
CA TYR A 138 1.91 -17.78 8.63
C TYR A 138 1.45 -16.66 7.69
N ILE A 139 0.74 -15.72 8.28
CA ILE A 139 0.48 -14.40 7.71
C ILE A 139 1.41 -13.44 8.40
N TYR A 140 2.27 -12.78 7.63
CA TYR A 140 3.18 -11.77 8.15
C TYR A 140 2.66 -10.37 7.85
N GLY A 141 2.78 -9.49 8.84
CA GLY A 141 2.62 -8.05 8.66
C GLY A 141 3.98 -7.39 8.73
N VAL A 142 4.37 -6.67 7.67
CA VAL A 142 5.60 -5.87 7.65
C VAL A 142 5.20 -4.41 7.56
N PHE A 143 5.71 -3.57 8.47
CA PHE A 143 5.30 -2.19 8.62
C PHE A 143 6.49 -1.28 8.96
N CYS A 144 6.28 0.03 8.90
CA CYS A 144 7.28 0.99 9.34
C CYS A 144 7.21 1.16 10.86
N SER A 145 8.32 0.91 11.53
CA SER A 145 8.58 1.23 12.94
C SER A 145 9.45 2.48 12.97
N GLU A 146 8.96 3.54 13.58
CA GLU A 146 9.62 4.85 13.66
C GLU A 146 10.04 5.14 15.09
N SER A 147 11.32 5.54 15.26
CA SER A 147 11.89 5.96 16.51
C SER A 147 12.50 7.35 16.37
N LYS A 148 12.64 8.07 17.50
CA LYS A 148 13.37 9.33 17.54
C LYS A 148 14.86 9.07 17.31
N ASP A 149 15.46 9.80 16.39
CA ASP A 149 16.92 9.85 16.29
C ASP A 149 17.51 10.70 17.43
N THR A 150 18.09 10.01 18.39
CA THR A 150 18.71 10.66 19.57
C THR A 150 20.17 11.07 19.34
N SER A 151 20.76 10.71 18.20
CA SER A 151 22.13 11.07 17.84
C SER A 151 22.28 12.53 17.42
N VAL A 152 21.16 13.18 17.04
CA VAL A 152 21.13 14.55 16.57
C VAL A 152 20.16 15.41 17.39
N ASN A 153 20.51 16.66 17.61
CA ASN A 153 19.67 17.63 18.32
C ASN A 153 18.67 18.31 17.37
N ASP A 154 17.82 17.52 16.72
CA ASP A 154 16.73 17.98 15.87
C ASP A 154 15.46 17.21 16.24
N LEU A 155 14.41 17.90 16.68
CA LEU A 155 13.15 17.29 17.09
C LEU A 155 12.43 16.55 15.95
N SER A 156 12.72 16.88 14.69
CA SER A 156 12.14 16.22 13.52
C SER A 156 12.90 14.98 13.07
N ALA A 157 14.13 14.78 13.55
CA ALA A 157 14.96 13.65 13.14
C ALA A 157 14.42 12.32 13.69
N ALA A 158 14.30 11.36 12.83
CA ALA A 158 13.75 10.04 13.12
C ALA A 158 14.56 8.92 12.45
N VAL A 159 14.42 7.71 12.97
CA VAL A 159 14.95 6.48 12.39
C VAL A 159 13.77 5.58 12.01
N ALA A 160 13.78 5.06 10.81
CA ALA A 160 12.79 4.10 10.32
C ALA A 160 13.39 2.71 10.16
N ALA A 161 12.71 1.72 10.71
CA ALA A 161 13.01 0.30 10.54
C ALA A 161 11.78 -0.45 10.01
N ALA A 162 11.97 -1.65 9.49
CA ALA A 162 10.87 -2.51 9.15
C ALA A 162 10.49 -3.39 10.35
N GLY A 163 9.34 -3.12 10.95
CA GLY A 163 8.74 -3.94 11.99
C GLY A 163 8.08 -5.18 11.39
N ILE A 164 8.14 -6.31 12.08
CA ILE A 164 7.57 -7.58 11.64
C ILE A 164 6.64 -8.12 12.71
N VAL A 165 5.46 -8.54 12.31
CA VAL A 165 4.53 -9.34 13.11
C VAL A 165 4.08 -10.56 12.33
N ARG A 166 3.63 -11.61 13.03
CA ARG A 166 2.98 -12.75 12.40
C ARG A 166 1.70 -13.15 13.12
N THR A 167 0.82 -13.78 12.37
CA THR A 167 -0.47 -14.26 12.84
C THR A 167 -0.94 -15.46 12.01
N LYS A 168 -1.99 -16.15 12.47
CA LYS A 168 -2.71 -17.16 11.67
C LYS A 168 -4.18 -16.80 11.46
N ASP A 169 -4.69 -15.81 12.17
CA ASP A 169 -6.13 -15.52 12.28
C ASP A 169 -6.47 -14.02 12.31
N LEU A 170 -5.49 -13.14 12.19
CA LEU A 170 -5.58 -11.67 12.32
C LEU A 170 -6.03 -11.19 13.72
N LYS A 171 -6.19 -12.08 14.69
CA LYS A 171 -6.62 -11.77 16.07
C LYS A 171 -5.46 -11.84 17.05
N HIS A 172 -4.64 -12.88 16.90
CA HIS A 172 -3.49 -13.14 17.77
C HIS A 172 -2.23 -12.78 17.00
N TRP A 173 -1.57 -11.72 17.43
CA TRP A 173 -0.39 -11.18 16.78
C TRP A 173 0.84 -11.40 17.65
N GLU A 174 1.89 -11.92 17.05
CA GLU A 174 3.20 -12.04 17.65
C GLU A 174 4.15 -11.02 17.02
N ARG A 175 4.72 -10.13 17.85
CA ARG A 175 5.74 -9.18 17.43
C ARG A 175 7.09 -9.88 17.35
N LEU A 176 7.76 -9.77 16.19
CA LEU A 176 9.12 -10.24 15.98
C LEU A 176 10.11 -9.07 16.07
N GLU A 177 11.42 -9.37 16.06
CA GLU A 177 12.42 -8.33 15.97
C GLU A 177 12.29 -7.55 14.65
N ASN A 178 12.62 -6.26 14.68
CA ASN A 178 12.67 -5.47 13.47
C ASN A 178 13.76 -6.00 12.52
N LEU A 179 13.46 -5.99 11.22
CA LEU A 179 14.44 -6.34 10.19
C LEU A 179 15.67 -5.43 10.30
N LYS A 180 16.84 -6.03 10.31
CA LYS A 180 18.15 -5.36 10.26
C LYS A 180 18.73 -5.49 8.86
N THR A 181 19.19 -4.38 8.29
CA THR A 181 19.90 -4.32 7.01
C THR A 181 21.29 -3.75 7.24
N LEU A 182 22.35 -4.54 6.92
CA LEU A 182 23.72 -4.16 7.27
C LEU A 182 24.27 -3.03 6.38
N ARG A 183 23.73 -2.87 5.17
CA ARG A 183 24.19 -1.87 4.20
C ARG A 183 23.38 -0.59 4.15
N SER A 184 22.16 -0.63 4.69
CA SER A 184 21.22 0.49 4.64
C SER A 184 20.81 0.89 6.05
N PRO A 185 21.08 2.13 6.50
CA PRO A 185 20.80 2.54 7.87
C PRO A 185 19.30 2.62 8.16
N GLN A 186 18.47 2.86 7.14
CA GLN A 186 17.03 2.99 7.30
C GLN A 186 16.26 2.24 6.23
N GLN A 187 15.07 1.75 6.60
CA GLN A 187 14.18 0.99 5.73
C GLN A 187 12.73 1.47 5.86
N ARG A 188 12.05 1.62 4.73
CA ARG A 188 10.62 1.84 4.62
C ARG A 188 10.03 1.00 3.50
N ASN A 189 8.71 0.78 3.53
CA ASN A 189 7.99 0.09 2.45
C ASN A 189 8.56 -1.30 2.13
N VAL A 190 8.99 -2.01 3.16
CA VAL A 190 9.48 -3.37 3.04
C VAL A 190 8.30 -4.32 2.84
N VAL A 191 8.45 -5.26 1.93
CA VAL A 191 7.44 -6.29 1.61
C VAL A 191 8.09 -7.65 1.65
N LEU A 192 7.50 -8.59 2.38
CA LEU A 192 7.92 -9.99 2.38
C LEU A 192 7.43 -10.67 1.08
N HIS A 193 8.32 -11.38 0.40
CA HIS A 193 7.97 -12.26 -0.70
C HIS A 193 7.13 -13.45 -0.17
N PRO A 194 6.09 -13.93 -0.87
CA PRO A 194 5.20 -14.95 -0.33
C PRO A 194 5.79 -16.37 -0.30
N GLU A 195 6.87 -16.61 -0.98
CA GLU A 195 7.55 -17.91 -1.06
C GLU A 195 9.02 -17.78 -0.65
N PHE A 196 9.64 -18.91 -0.23
CA PHE A 196 11.08 -18.95 -0.04
C PHE A 196 11.81 -18.78 -1.37
N VAL A 197 12.94 -18.09 -1.32
CA VAL A 197 13.87 -17.96 -2.44
C VAL A 197 15.19 -18.55 -2.00
N ASP A 198 15.66 -19.57 -2.70
CA ASP A 198 16.85 -20.35 -2.32
C ASP A 198 16.79 -20.89 -0.88
N GLY A 199 15.57 -21.24 -0.41
CA GLY A 199 15.33 -21.77 0.93
C GLY A 199 15.34 -20.71 2.04
N LYS A 200 15.36 -19.41 1.70
CA LYS A 200 15.40 -18.28 2.63
C LYS A 200 14.17 -17.39 2.50
N TYR A 201 13.85 -16.65 3.56
CA TYR A 201 12.88 -15.55 3.48
C TYR A 201 13.45 -14.43 2.61
N ALA A 202 12.63 -13.90 1.72
CA ALA A 202 13.03 -12.85 0.79
C ALA A 202 12.23 -11.58 1.02
N PHE A 203 12.90 -10.44 0.97
CA PHE A 203 12.26 -9.14 1.18
C PHE A 203 12.55 -8.19 0.03
N TYR A 204 11.53 -7.47 -0.40
CA TYR A 204 11.69 -6.26 -1.18
C TYR A 204 11.87 -5.10 -0.21
N THR A 205 13.01 -4.45 -0.29
CA THR A 205 13.43 -3.38 0.63
C THR A 205 13.39 -2.03 -0.06
N ARG A 206 13.58 -0.97 0.69
CA ARG A 206 13.84 0.36 0.15
C ARG A 206 14.97 1.01 0.94
N PRO A 207 16.22 0.77 0.53
CA PRO A 207 17.38 1.35 1.18
C PRO A 207 17.33 2.87 1.17
N MET A 208 17.59 3.50 2.32
CA MET A 208 17.64 4.94 2.49
C MET A 208 18.80 5.32 3.39
N ASP A 209 19.46 6.44 3.08
CA ASP A 209 20.55 6.95 3.89
C ASP A 209 20.05 7.64 5.16
N ASP A 210 18.84 8.26 5.07
CA ASP A 210 18.21 8.99 6.18
C ASP A 210 16.68 8.81 6.14
N PHE A 211 15.97 9.36 7.12
CA PHE A 211 14.51 9.23 7.27
C PHE A 211 13.73 9.81 6.08
N ILE A 212 14.17 10.91 5.52
CA ILE A 212 13.53 11.56 4.35
C ILE A 212 14.38 11.40 3.10
N GLU A 213 15.67 11.68 3.24
CA GLU A 213 16.61 11.66 2.12
C GLU A 213 16.97 10.23 1.73
N THR A 214 16.84 9.94 0.47
CA THR A 214 17.14 8.61 -0.06
C THR A 214 18.63 8.41 -0.34
N GLY A 215 19.37 9.49 -0.48
CA GLY A 215 20.78 9.44 -0.84
C GLY A 215 21.04 8.65 -2.13
N SER A 216 21.89 7.64 -2.04
CA SER A 216 22.14 6.69 -3.14
C SER A 216 21.01 5.64 -3.31
N GLY A 217 20.13 5.49 -2.31
CA GLY A 217 19.00 4.56 -2.29
C GLY A 217 17.74 5.10 -2.96
N GLY A 218 16.59 4.75 -2.41
CA GLY A 218 15.27 5.23 -2.83
C GLY A 218 14.62 4.45 -3.96
N GLY A 219 15.30 3.39 -4.46
CA GLY A 219 14.76 2.36 -5.32
C GLY A 219 14.28 1.14 -4.54
N ILE A 220 13.76 0.14 -5.23
CA ILE A 220 13.38 -1.15 -4.64
C ILE A 220 14.60 -2.06 -4.63
N GLY A 221 15.02 -2.48 -3.43
CA GLY A 221 16.04 -3.49 -3.21
C GLY A 221 15.43 -4.88 -3.01
N PHE A 222 16.27 -5.89 -2.96
CA PHE A 222 15.91 -7.28 -2.67
C PHE A 222 16.99 -7.91 -1.80
N GLY A 223 16.60 -8.54 -0.72
CA GLY A 223 17.52 -9.21 0.19
C GLY A 223 16.93 -10.48 0.78
N LEU A 224 17.81 -11.36 1.22
CA LEU A 224 17.46 -12.65 1.80
C LEU A 224 17.84 -12.70 3.28
N CYS A 225 17.06 -13.40 4.10
CA CYS A 225 17.41 -13.72 5.47
C CYS A 225 17.08 -15.20 5.79
N ASP A 226 17.87 -15.80 6.67
CA ASP A 226 17.73 -17.21 7.03
C ASP A 226 16.63 -17.44 8.07
N ASP A 227 16.44 -16.52 8.98
CA ASP A 227 15.49 -16.62 10.10
C ASP A 227 14.67 -15.32 10.24
N ILE A 228 13.38 -15.40 9.99
CA ILE A 228 12.49 -14.24 10.06
C ILE A 228 12.24 -13.76 11.51
N THR A 229 12.50 -14.61 12.50
CA THR A 229 12.37 -14.22 13.93
C THR A 229 13.51 -13.31 14.39
N HIS A 230 14.65 -13.41 13.71
CA HIS A 230 15.85 -12.58 13.90
C HIS A 230 16.33 -12.08 12.53
N ALA A 231 15.47 -11.39 11.81
CA ALA A 231 15.69 -11.07 10.40
C ALA A 231 16.88 -10.12 10.19
N VAL A 232 17.92 -10.61 9.49
CA VAL A 232 19.10 -9.85 9.09
C VAL A 232 19.34 -10.06 7.60
N ILE A 233 19.47 -8.96 6.87
CA ILE A 233 19.86 -8.92 5.47
C ILE A 233 21.26 -8.34 5.38
N ASP A 234 22.22 -9.15 4.93
CA ASP A 234 23.62 -8.75 4.79
C ASP A 234 23.84 -7.87 3.55
N GLU A 235 23.22 -8.22 2.44
CA GLU A 235 23.34 -7.52 1.17
C GLU A 235 21.99 -7.33 0.49
N GLU A 236 21.81 -6.15 -0.12
CA GLU A 236 20.65 -5.79 -0.89
C GLU A 236 21.02 -5.62 -2.36
N ARG A 237 20.38 -6.38 -3.25
CA ARG A 237 20.49 -6.21 -4.70
C ARG A 237 19.38 -5.30 -5.19
N MET A 238 19.70 -4.25 -5.92
CA MET A 238 18.68 -3.33 -6.46
C MET A 238 17.87 -4.00 -7.56
N THR A 239 16.56 -4.05 -7.37
CA THR A 239 15.57 -4.59 -8.32
C THR A 239 15.07 -3.50 -9.26
N SER A 240 14.60 -2.37 -8.72
CA SER A 240 14.10 -1.24 -9.51
C SER A 240 14.76 0.05 -9.04
N LEU A 241 15.51 0.67 -9.93
CA LEU A 241 16.22 1.92 -9.67
C LEU A 241 15.31 3.13 -9.94
N ARG A 242 15.67 4.26 -9.33
CA ARG A 242 15.13 5.56 -9.72
C ARG A 242 15.54 5.88 -11.15
N LYS A 243 14.64 6.51 -11.92
CA LYS A 243 14.90 6.90 -13.30
C LYS A 243 14.63 8.38 -13.50
N TYR A 244 15.61 9.09 -14.06
CA TYR A 244 15.49 10.51 -14.37
C TYR A 244 14.29 10.78 -15.27
N HIS A 245 13.56 11.83 -14.96
CA HIS A 245 12.41 12.35 -15.71
C HIS A 245 11.29 11.32 -15.91
N THR A 246 11.06 10.49 -14.90
CA THR A 246 9.96 9.51 -14.85
C THR A 246 9.13 9.68 -13.57
N ILE A 247 8.14 8.83 -13.41
CA ILE A 247 7.32 8.77 -12.17
C ILE A 247 8.12 8.31 -10.95
N THR A 248 9.33 7.79 -11.13
CA THR A 248 10.19 7.24 -10.07
C THR A 248 11.45 8.07 -9.84
N GLU A 249 11.51 9.30 -10.32
CA GLU A 249 12.74 10.11 -10.28
C GLU A 249 13.19 10.48 -8.87
N ALA A 250 12.27 10.72 -7.94
CA ALA A 250 12.61 11.06 -6.57
C ALA A 250 12.84 9.80 -5.73
N LYS A 251 11.91 8.86 -5.78
CA LYS A 251 11.96 7.54 -5.12
C LYS A 251 10.86 6.62 -5.66
N ASN A 252 11.01 5.33 -5.40
CA ASN A 252 9.96 4.34 -5.58
C ASN A 252 9.99 3.34 -4.42
N GLY A 253 8.99 2.49 -4.34
CA GLY A 253 8.93 1.47 -3.29
C GLY A 253 7.88 0.41 -3.61
N ALA A 254 8.10 -0.77 -3.07
CA ALA A 254 7.14 -1.86 -3.14
C ALA A 254 5.82 -1.44 -2.44
N GLY A 255 4.71 -1.86 -2.99
CA GLY A 255 3.38 -1.61 -2.44
C GLY A 255 2.79 -2.87 -1.82
N ALA A 256 1.94 -3.57 -2.55
CA ALA A 256 1.36 -4.83 -2.13
C ALA A 256 2.36 -6.01 -2.28
N THR A 257 2.08 -7.11 -1.59
CA THR A 257 2.74 -8.39 -1.83
C THR A 257 2.64 -8.79 -3.30
N PRO A 258 3.75 -9.23 -3.94
CA PRO A 258 3.72 -9.57 -5.36
C PRO A 258 2.79 -10.74 -5.65
N ILE A 259 2.18 -10.71 -6.82
CA ILE A 259 1.20 -11.68 -7.29
C ILE A 259 1.86 -12.65 -8.26
N LYS A 260 1.84 -13.94 -7.93
CA LYS A 260 2.36 -15.00 -8.81
C LYS A 260 1.48 -15.19 -10.02
N THR A 261 2.09 -15.22 -11.21
CA THR A 261 1.43 -15.56 -12.47
C THR A 261 2.29 -16.57 -13.24
N ASP A 262 1.79 -17.11 -14.33
CA ASP A 262 2.57 -17.98 -15.22
C ASP A 262 3.71 -17.25 -15.95
N ARG A 263 3.65 -15.93 -16.05
CA ARG A 263 4.61 -15.09 -16.77
C ARG A 263 5.64 -14.40 -15.87
N GLY A 264 5.44 -14.37 -14.56
CA GLY A 264 6.31 -13.68 -13.61
C GLY A 264 5.57 -13.25 -12.35
N TRP A 265 6.29 -12.64 -11.44
CA TRP A 265 5.73 -11.98 -10.26
C TRP A 265 5.30 -10.57 -10.62
N ILE A 266 4.01 -10.25 -10.51
CA ILE A 266 3.52 -8.91 -10.75
C ILE A 266 3.59 -8.10 -9.46
N HIS A 267 4.25 -6.95 -9.54
CA HIS A 267 4.37 -5.98 -8.47
C HIS A 267 3.43 -4.80 -8.72
N ILE A 268 2.74 -4.37 -7.66
CA ILE A 268 1.97 -3.12 -7.62
C ILE A 268 2.72 -2.22 -6.65
N ALA A 269 3.38 -1.21 -7.18
CA ALA A 269 4.34 -0.37 -6.47
C ALA A 269 3.95 1.11 -6.57
N HIS A 270 4.62 1.97 -5.82
CA HIS A 270 4.44 3.42 -5.92
C HIS A 270 5.70 4.11 -6.46
N GLY A 271 5.47 5.09 -7.30
CA GLY A 271 6.50 5.98 -7.81
C GLY A 271 6.29 7.40 -7.31
N VAL A 272 7.37 8.12 -7.10
CA VAL A 272 7.36 9.48 -6.55
C VAL A 272 8.22 10.39 -7.40
N ARG A 273 7.67 11.54 -7.75
CA ARG A 273 8.39 12.60 -8.41
C ARG A 273 8.19 13.96 -7.72
N ASN A 274 9.13 14.86 -7.92
CA ASN A 274 8.99 16.24 -7.48
C ASN A 274 8.03 17.02 -8.39
N THR A 275 7.29 17.95 -7.81
CA THR A 275 6.50 18.96 -8.51
C THR A 275 6.67 20.30 -7.82
N ALA A 276 6.26 21.39 -8.46
CA ALA A 276 6.27 22.72 -7.85
C ALA A 276 5.42 22.81 -6.56
N ALA A 277 4.45 21.90 -6.39
CA ALA A 277 3.56 21.85 -5.22
C ALA A 277 3.94 20.73 -4.23
N GLY A 278 5.16 20.21 -4.28
CA GLY A 278 5.62 19.11 -3.45
C GLY A 278 5.71 17.77 -4.17
N LEU A 279 5.71 16.68 -3.43
CA LEU A 279 5.84 15.32 -3.98
C LEU A 279 4.51 14.85 -4.57
N ARG A 280 4.57 14.20 -5.73
CA ARG A 280 3.44 13.48 -6.32
C ARG A 280 3.70 11.99 -6.26
N TYR A 281 2.76 11.25 -5.67
CA TYR A 281 2.77 9.80 -5.61
C TYR A 281 1.75 9.20 -6.58
N VAL A 282 2.17 8.16 -7.28
CA VAL A 282 1.32 7.38 -8.18
C VAL A 282 1.60 5.89 -7.99
N ILE A 283 0.66 5.06 -8.42
CA ILE A 283 0.82 3.60 -8.41
C ILE A 283 1.20 3.14 -9.81
N TYR A 284 2.18 2.25 -9.92
CA TYR A 284 2.58 1.61 -11.16
C TYR A 284 2.73 0.10 -10.97
N ALA A 285 2.88 -0.64 -12.05
CA ALA A 285 3.08 -2.08 -12.00
C ALA A 285 4.28 -2.47 -12.85
N PHE A 286 4.97 -3.55 -12.44
CA PHE A 286 6.05 -4.18 -13.17
C PHE A 286 6.08 -5.69 -12.87
N ALA A 287 6.85 -6.45 -13.63
CA ALA A 287 7.03 -7.88 -13.39
C ALA A 287 8.48 -8.26 -13.15
N THR A 288 8.69 -9.21 -12.24
CA THR A 288 9.97 -9.88 -12.05
C THR A 288 9.92 -11.36 -12.44
N ASP A 289 11.08 -11.93 -12.68
CA ASP A 289 11.24 -13.32 -13.10
C ASP A 289 10.79 -14.30 -11.99
N LEU A 290 10.20 -15.43 -12.37
CA LEU A 290 9.73 -16.43 -11.40
C LEU A 290 10.87 -17.13 -10.64
N LYS A 291 12.03 -17.29 -11.27
CA LYS A 291 13.19 -17.96 -10.66
C LYS A 291 14.14 -16.98 -9.98
N ASP A 292 14.18 -15.74 -10.48
CA ASP A 292 14.95 -14.65 -9.92
C ASP A 292 14.04 -13.47 -9.60
N PRO A 293 13.35 -13.47 -8.45
CA PRO A 293 12.37 -12.44 -8.10
C PRO A 293 12.93 -11.01 -7.96
N ALA A 294 14.25 -10.85 -8.01
CA ALA A 294 14.89 -9.54 -8.04
C ALA A 294 15.14 -9.01 -9.46
N LYS A 295 14.92 -9.83 -10.50
CA LYS A 295 15.17 -9.45 -11.90
C LYS A 295 13.90 -8.95 -12.56
N VAL A 296 13.85 -7.66 -12.90
CA VAL A 296 12.74 -7.09 -13.69
C VAL A 296 12.75 -7.64 -15.11
N ILE A 297 11.60 -8.11 -15.58
CA ILE A 297 11.39 -8.66 -16.93
C ILE A 297 10.38 -7.89 -17.77
N ALA A 298 9.52 -7.09 -17.13
CA ALA A 298 8.59 -6.18 -17.82
C ALA A 298 8.30 -4.95 -16.94
N GLU A 299 8.31 -3.78 -17.52
CA GLU A 299 8.04 -2.52 -16.84
C GLU A 299 7.35 -1.54 -17.81
N PRO A 300 6.01 -1.42 -17.76
CA PRO A 300 5.25 -0.46 -18.55
C PRO A 300 5.68 0.98 -18.27
N SER A 301 5.64 1.82 -19.27
CA SER A 301 5.83 3.25 -19.11
C SER A 301 4.71 3.89 -18.28
N GLY A 302 5.08 4.77 -17.36
CA GLY A 302 4.14 5.65 -16.68
C GLY A 302 3.39 5.00 -15.51
N LEU A 303 2.26 5.58 -15.17
CA LEU A 303 1.45 5.19 -14.01
C LEU A 303 0.31 4.24 -14.39
N LEU A 304 -0.05 3.35 -13.49
CA LEU A 304 -1.28 2.55 -13.53
C LEU A 304 -2.45 3.34 -12.91
N ILE A 305 -2.30 3.79 -11.67
CA ILE A 305 -3.31 4.57 -10.93
C ILE A 305 -2.70 5.90 -10.47
N GLY A 306 -3.34 7.00 -10.84
CA GLY A 306 -3.03 8.34 -10.34
C GLY A 306 -4.25 8.98 -9.68
N PRO A 307 -4.06 9.98 -8.79
CA PRO A 307 -5.18 10.62 -8.08
C PRO A 307 -6.07 11.41 -9.05
N ARG A 308 -7.39 11.33 -8.85
CA ARG A 308 -8.42 12.01 -9.66
C ARG A 308 -9.42 12.73 -8.77
N GLY A 309 -9.96 13.85 -9.26
CA GLY A 309 -11.01 14.58 -8.56
C GLY A 309 -10.68 14.81 -7.07
N GLU A 310 -11.57 14.41 -6.21
CA GLU A 310 -11.47 14.50 -4.75
C GLU A 310 -10.27 13.72 -4.16
N GLU A 311 -9.74 12.71 -4.86
CA GLU A 311 -8.55 11.99 -4.42
C GLU A 311 -7.28 12.88 -4.39
N ARG A 312 -7.33 14.05 -5.01
CA ARG A 312 -6.20 14.99 -5.03
C ARG A 312 -6.10 15.86 -3.78
N VAL A 313 -7.11 15.83 -2.92
CA VAL A 313 -7.24 16.74 -1.77
C VAL A 313 -7.30 15.95 -0.47
N GLY A 314 -6.46 16.32 0.47
CA GLY A 314 -6.36 15.74 1.82
C GLY A 314 -5.14 16.25 2.55
N ASP A 315 -4.65 15.51 3.54
CA ASP A 315 -3.50 15.91 4.37
C ASP A 315 -2.22 16.00 3.56
N VAL A 316 -2.03 15.08 2.62
CA VAL A 316 -0.93 15.13 1.63
C VAL A 316 -1.54 15.11 0.24
N SER A 317 -1.68 16.28 -0.36
CA SER A 317 -2.36 16.46 -1.64
C SER A 317 -1.67 15.73 -2.79
N ASN A 318 -2.47 15.28 -3.78
CA ASN A 318 -2.01 14.70 -5.04
C ASN A 318 -1.25 13.37 -4.89
N VAL A 319 -1.67 12.54 -3.92
CA VAL A 319 -1.07 11.25 -3.57
C VAL A 319 -2.09 10.13 -3.73
N VAL A 320 -1.67 9.03 -4.36
CA VAL A 320 -2.27 7.71 -4.19
C VAL A 320 -1.18 6.71 -3.82
N PHE A 321 -1.50 5.85 -2.84
CA PHE A 321 -0.54 4.93 -2.25
C PHE A 321 -1.19 3.58 -1.94
N THR A 322 -0.47 2.46 -2.16
CA THR A 322 -0.99 1.12 -1.92
C THR A 322 -0.07 0.28 -1.06
N ASN A 323 -0.67 -0.48 -0.15
CA ASN A 323 -0.02 -1.48 0.69
C ASN A 323 -0.67 -2.86 0.54
N GLY A 324 -1.80 -2.95 -0.15
CA GLY A 324 -2.55 -4.18 -0.20
C GLY A 324 -3.25 -4.40 -1.54
N ALA A 325 -3.14 -5.62 -2.03
CA ALA A 325 -3.92 -6.13 -3.14
C ALA A 325 -4.33 -7.58 -2.86
N ILE A 326 -5.49 -7.98 -3.32
CA ILE A 326 -6.01 -9.33 -3.19
C ILE A 326 -6.28 -9.89 -4.58
N ALA A 327 -5.56 -10.95 -4.93
CA ALA A 327 -5.85 -11.78 -6.08
C ALA A 327 -6.60 -13.02 -5.58
N ASN A 328 -7.88 -13.18 -5.93
CA ASN A 328 -8.67 -14.31 -5.49
C ASN A 328 -8.57 -15.50 -6.47
N GLU A 329 -9.07 -16.66 -6.05
CA GLU A 329 -9.05 -17.90 -6.84
C GLU A 329 -9.81 -17.80 -8.17
N LYS A 330 -10.69 -16.82 -8.32
CA LYS A 330 -11.44 -16.56 -9.56
C LYS A 330 -10.69 -15.66 -10.54
N GLY A 331 -9.45 -15.30 -10.24
CA GLY A 331 -8.63 -14.40 -11.04
C GLY A 331 -9.04 -12.93 -10.95
N GLN A 332 -9.92 -12.57 -10.01
CA GLN A 332 -10.24 -11.17 -9.73
C GLN A 332 -9.14 -10.54 -8.89
N LEU A 333 -8.84 -9.30 -9.16
CA LEU A 333 -7.84 -8.51 -8.44
C LEU A 333 -8.46 -7.24 -7.86
N PHE A 334 -8.27 -7.06 -6.57
CA PHE A 334 -8.66 -5.89 -5.80
C PHE A 334 -7.39 -5.13 -5.39
N ILE A 335 -7.24 -3.88 -5.83
CA ILE A 335 -6.12 -3.01 -5.47
C ILE A 335 -6.65 -1.96 -4.50
N TYR A 336 -6.28 -2.07 -3.23
CA TYR A 336 -6.66 -1.11 -2.21
C TYR A 336 -5.62 0.00 -2.15
N TYR A 337 -6.07 1.24 -2.22
CA TYR A 337 -5.16 2.39 -2.20
C TYR A 337 -5.72 3.54 -1.38
N ALA A 338 -4.84 4.24 -0.70
CA ALA A 338 -5.19 5.50 -0.03
C ALA A 338 -5.09 6.67 -1.00
N SER A 339 -5.91 7.69 -0.80
CA SER A 339 -5.79 8.97 -1.47
C SER A 339 -5.53 10.09 -0.49
N SER A 340 -4.53 10.91 -0.81
CA SER A 340 -4.15 12.13 -0.07
C SER A 340 -4.04 11.94 1.45
N ASP A 341 -3.59 10.75 1.86
CA ASP A 341 -3.40 10.29 3.25
C ASP A 341 -4.63 10.46 4.15
N THR A 342 -5.84 10.31 3.59
CA THR A 342 -7.09 10.57 4.31
C THR A 342 -8.08 9.42 4.29
N ARG A 343 -8.14 8.62 3.21
CA ARG A 343 -9.18 7.63 2.97
C ARG A 343 -8.72 6.52 2.04
N MET A 344 -9.35 5.35 2.17
CA MET A 344 -9.07 4.18 1.34
C MET A 344 -10.09 4.02 0.23
N HIS A 345 -9.60 3.63 -0.94
CA HIS A 345 -10.37 3.26 -2.11
C HIS A 345 -10.05 1.84 -2.55
N VAL A 346 -10.82 1.32 -3.49
CA VAL A 346 -10.53 0.09 -4.21
C VAL A 346 -10.64 0.31 -5.72
N ALA A 347 -9.70 -0.27 -6.45
CA ALA A 347 -9.81 -0.49 -7.89
C ALA A 347 -9.88 -1.99 -8.14
N THR A 348 -10.73 -2.43 -9.08
CA THR A 348 -10.85 -3.85 -9.42
C THR A 348 -10.49 -4.13 -10.87
N THR A 349 -9.85 -5.27 -11.09
CA THR A 349 -9.48 -5.77 -12.41
C THR A 349 -9.43 -7.30 -12.39
N THR A 350 -8.83 -7.91 -13.41
CA THR A 350 -8.47 -9.33 -13.41
C THR A 350 -6.96 -9.49 -13.52
N ILE A 351 -6.45 -10.65 -13.09
CA ILE A 351 -5.03 -10.99 -13.24
C ILE A 351 -4.64 -10.94 -14.73
N ASP A 352 -5.47 -11.50 -15.61
CA ASP A 352 -5.20 -11.51 -17.06
C ASP A 352 -5.05 -10.10 -17.65
N LYS A 353 -5.93 -9.16 -17.28
CA LYS A 353 -5.83 -7.76 -17.73
C LYS A 353 -4.58 -7.07 -17.21
N LEU A 354 -4.20 -7.34 -15.96
CA LEU A 354 -2.99 -6.75 -15.38
C LEU A 354 -1.75 -7.35 -16.03
N VAL A 355 -1.71 -8.66 -16.27
CA VAL A 355 -0.64 -9.34 -17.01
C VAL A 355 -0.52 -8.78 -18.42
N ASP A 356 -1.64 -8.67 -19.16
CA ASP A 356 -1.64 -8.05 -20.49
C ASP A 356 -1.08 -6.63 -20.47
N TYR A 357 -1.54 -5.79 -19.53
CA TYR A 357 -1.04 -4.44 -19.35
C TYR A 357 0.47 -4.41 -19.09
N VAL A 358 0.96 -5.22 -18.15
CA VAL A 358 2.37 -5.20 -17.74
C VAL A 358 3.30 -5.68 -18.84
N PHE A 359 2.92 -6.71 -19.60
CA PHE A 359 3.82 -7.31 -20.59
C PHE A 359 3.66 -6.75 -22.00
N ASN A 360 2.55 -6.09 -22.31
CA ASN A 360 2.27 -5.60 -23.67
C ASN A 360 2.24 -4.06 -23.77
N THR A 361 2.29 -3.34 -22.66
CA THR A 361 2.46 -1.89 -22.68
C THR A 361 3.94 -1.55 -22.86
N PRO A 362 4.29 -0.64 -23.80
CA PRO A 362 5.68 -0.25 -24.03
C PRO A 362 6.35 0.32 -22.76
N SER A 363 7.63 0.03 -22.60
CA SER A 363 8.47 0.63 -21.57
C SER A 363 8.74 2.12 -21.85
N ASP A 364 9.31 2.81 -20.86
CA ASP A 364 9.68 4.22 -20.97
C ASP A 364 10.65 4.42 -22.14
N PRO A 365 10.35 5.34 -23.07
CA PRO A 365 11.17 5.57 -24.26
C PRO A 365 12.46 6.36 -23.96
N GLY A 366 12.63 6.89 -22.76
CA GLY A 366 13.81 7.65 -22.33
C GLY A 366 13.85 9.10 -22.78
N ARG A 367 13.37 9.43 -24.00
CA ARG A 367 13.38 10.78 -24.55
C ARG A 367 12.11 11.13 -25.31
N SER A 368 11.82 12.42 -25.43
CA SER A 368 10.61 12.92 -26.12
C SER A 368 10.53 12.49 -27.59
N VAL A 369 11.66 12.43 -28.29
CA VAL A 369 11.68 12.03 -29.69
C VAL A 369 11.27 10.56 -29.87
N GLU A 370 11.72 9.66 -29.01
CA GLU A 370 11.30 8.25 -29.01
C GLU A 370 9.84 8.09 -28.57
N CYS A 371 9.38 8.94 -27.64
CA CYS A 371 7.98 8.99 -27.24
C CYS A 371 7.06 9.35 -28.41
N VAL A 372 7.47 10.30 -29.24
CA VAL A 372 6.75 10.66 -30.48
C VAL A 372 6.82 9.51 -31.51
N ALA A 373 8.00 8.91 -31.70
CA ALA A 373 8.19 7.77 -32.61
C ALA A 373 7.27 6.58 -32.25
N GLN A 374 7.17 6.21 -30.97
CA GLN A 374 6.24 5.16 -30.49
C GLN A 374 4.79 5.49 -30.87
N ARG A 375 4.36 6.74 -30.74
CA ARG A 375 2.99 7.17 -31.09
C ARG A 375 2.74 7.16 -32.59
N CYS A 376 3.69 7.62 -33.39
CA CYS A 376 3.59 7.58 -34.83
C CYS A 376 3.48 6.13 -35.34
N GLU A 377 4.25 5.21 -34.76
CA GLU A 377 4.18 3.81 -35.11
C GLU A 377 2.83 3.19 -34.73
N LEU A 378 2.28 3.54 -33.55
CA LEU A 378 0.95 3.10 -33.15
C LEU A 378 -0.13 3.63 -34.11
N ILE A 379 -0.08 4.91 -34.48
CA ILE A 379 -1.01 5.52 -35.39
C ILE A 379 -0.98 4.80 -36.75
N ARG A 380 0.22 4.57 -37.32
CA ARG A 380 0.39 3.86 -38.58
C ARG A 380 -0.23 2.46 -38.57
N ARG A 381 0.02 1.69 -37.49
CA ARG A 381 -0.60 0.35 -37.33
C ARG A 381 -2.12 0.41 -37.20
N ASN A 382 -2.65 1.41 -36.52
CA ASN A 382 -4.10 1.61 -36.40
C ASN A 382 -4.73 1.97 -37.72
N GLU A 383 -4.10 2.83 -38.54
CA GLU A 383 -4.59 3.17 -39.89
C GLU A 383 -4.59 1.95 -40.81
N GLU A 384 -3.57 1.10 -40.74
CA GLU A 384 -3.50 -0.14 -41.53
C GLU A 384 -4.61 -1.11 -41.12
N PHE A 385 -4.83 -1.29 -39.81
CA PHE A 385 -5.89 -2.15 -39.27
C PHE A 385 -7.27 -1.65 -39.71
N LEU A 386 -7.57 -0.35 -39.54
CA LEU A 386 -8.87 0.21 -39.91
C LEU A 386 -9.14 0.14 -41.44
N LYS A 387 -8.10 0.23 -42.29
CA LYS A 387 -8.24 0.00 -43.72
C LYS A 387 -8.57 -1.45 -44.10
N GLN A 388 -8.12 -2.42 -43.28
CA GLN A 388 -8.43 -3.85 -43.47
C GLN A 388 -9.86 -4.18 -43.03
N GLU A 389 -10.31 -3.63 -41.90
CA GLU A 389 -11.68 -3.83 -41.37
C GLU A 389 -12.77 -3.14 -42.25
N ALA A 390 -12.39 -2.10 -43.00
CA ALA A 390 -13.31 -1.39 -43.91
C ALA A 390 -13.48 -2.07 -45.28
N ARG A 391 -12.78 -3.20 -45.53
CA ARG A 391 -12.91 -4.03 -46.73
C ARG A 391 -13.76 -5.26 -46.50
#